data_b856b8179628e1c89754228b3e45ff10
#
_entry.id   b856b8179628e1c89754228b3e45ff10
#
_cell.length_a   1.000
_cell.length_b   1.000
_cell.length_c   1.000
_cell.angle_alpha   90.00
_cell.angle_beta   90.00
_cell.angle_gamma   90.00
#
_symmetry.space_group_name_H-M   'P 1'
#
loop_
_entity.id
_entity.type
_entity.pdbx_description
1 polymer ?
#
loop_
_entity_poly.entity_id
_entity_poly.type
_entity_poly.pdbx_seq_one_letter_code
_entity_poly.pdbx_strand_id
1 'polypeptide(L)'
;MSRPFWDNQPVCDASEDRIQLPDGFDWSDDIEINEIYEFLLKNYIRDDHFEFKYSLDFIKWATDPAWYVGIRENKKIIGFISGTEIFMRVKNDVKKVIQINFLCVDENIRSKRFAPLLISEIRRIANTRGIYEAVFTAVHDIPGSIAKAKYWHRLIDVKRLNDALFSNADPNKNSVVGRSNFRKMLRKDVPFVVNILKKYCSKFKIAPKITKEYVQKWLMPK
;
A
#
# COMPACT_ATOMS: atom_id res chain seq x y z
N MET A 1 -26.00 -10.12 15.56
CA MET A 1 -25.12 -9.76 14.42
C MET A 1 -23.88 -9.13 14.99
N SER A 2 -22.69 -9.71 14.77
CA SER A 2 -21.44 -9.08 15.18
C SER A 2 -21.26 -7.80 14.38
N ARG A 3 -20.98 -6.68 15.06
CA ARG A 3 -20.67 -5.42 14.37
C ARG A 3 -19.50 -5.65 13.41
N PRO A 4 -19.55 -5.11 12.19
CA PRO A 4 -18.44 -5.16 11.28
C PRO A 4 -17.17 -4.63 11.96
N PHE A 5 -16.03 -5.21 11.68
CA PHE A 5 -14.73 -4.80 12.24
C PHE A 5 -14.51 -3.28 12.13
N TRP A 6 -14.93 -2.69 11.01
CA TRP A 6 -14.73 -1.26 10.71
C TRP A 6 -15.59 -0.31 11.56
N ASP A 7 -16.70 -0.78 12.16
CA ASP A 7 -17.54 0.04 13.03
C ASP A 7 -16.89 0.30 14.40
N ASN A 8 -15.87 -0.49 14.75
CA ASN A 8 -15.13 -0.36 16.00
C ASN A 8 -13.82 0.44 15.85
N GLN A 9 -13.60 1.09 14.73
CA GLN A 9 -12.44 1.92 14.45
C GLN A 9 -12.87 3.40 14.35
N PRO A 10 -12.07 4.38 14.81
CA PRO A 10 -10.80 4.22 15.51
C PRO A 10 -10.98 4.17 17.03
N VAL A 11 -10.25 3.32 17.70
CA VAL A 11 -10.11 3.35 19.16
C VAL A 11 -8.70 3.82 19.48
N CYS A 12 -8.60 4.90 20.24
CA CYS A 12 -7.31 5.50 20.63
C CYS A 12 -6.68 4.83 21.86
N ASP A 13 -7.15 3.65 22.26
CA ASP A 13 -6.58 2.92 23.38
C ASP A 13 -5.28 2.25 22.93
N ALA A 14 -4.17 2.83 23.35
CA ALA A 14 -2.85 2.23 23.20
C ALA A 14 -2.68 1.13 24.24
N SER A 15 -3.22 -0.05 23.97
CA SER A 15 -2.82 -1.24 24.72
C SER A 15 -1.36 -1.52 24.42
N GLU A 16 -0.52 -1.62 25.46
CA GLU A 16 0.87 -2.10 25.31
C GLU A 16 0.91 -3.60 25.07
N ASP A 17 -0.13 -4.31 25.49
CA ASP A 17 -0.21 -5.75 25.38
C ASP A 17 -0.52 -6.19 23.96
N ARG A 18 0.26 -7.13 23.49
CA ARG A 18 0.09 -7.77 22.18
C ARG A 18 -1.12 -8.71 22.22
N ILE A 19 -1.94 -8.68 21.18
CA ILE A 19 -3.07 -9.61 21.05
C ILE A 19 -2.55 -11.05 21.03
N GLN A 20 -3.15 -11.91 21.83
CA GLN A 20 -2.83 -13.33 21.84
C GLN A 20 -3.41 -14.00 20.58
N LEU A 21 -2.57 -14.74 19.88
CA LEU A 21 -2.99 -15.53 18.73
C LEU A 21 -3.64 -16.85 19.17
N PRO A 22 -4.44 -17.48 18.34
CA PRO A 22 -4.91 -18.86 18.58
C PRO A 22 -3.73 -19.83 18.69
N ASP A 23 -3.96 -20.97 19.36
CA ASP A 23 -2.94 -22.01 19.51
C ASP A 23 -2.40 -22.48 18.15
N GLY A 24 -1.08 -22.67 18.10
CA GLY A 24 -0.36 -23.09 16.90
C GLY A 24 0.06 -21.94 15.96
N PHE A 25 -0.22 -20.69 16.35
CA PHE A 25 0.18 -19.50 15.60
C PHE A 25 1.05 -18.58 16.44
N ASP A 26 2.08 -18.02 15.82
CA ASP A 26 3.04 -17.14 16.45
C ASP A 26 3.16 -15.81 15.69
N TRP A 27 3.36 -14.70 16.42
CA TRP A 27 3.76 -13.43 15.82
C TRP A 27 5.21 -13.52 15.33
N SER A 28 5.48 -12.81 14.25
CA SER A 28 6.82 -12.65 13.69
C SER A 28 7.10 -11.20 13.37
N ASP A 29 8.12 -10.63 13.98
CA ASP A 29 8.59 -9.25 13.74
C ASP A 29 9.90 -9.27 12.93
N ASP A 30 10.64 -10.37 13.00
CA ASP A 30 11.85 -10.58 12.21
C ASP A 30 11.52 -11.46 11.00
N ILE A 31 11.26 -10.77 9.87
CA ILE A 31 10.85 -11.41 8.64
C ILE A 31 11.81 -10.98 7.53
N GLU A 32 12.46 -11.97 6.96
CA GLU A 32 13.36 -11.74 5.83
C GLU A 32 12.60 -11.26 4.59
N ILE A 33 13.16 -10.27 3.91
CA ILE A 33 12.51 -9.66 2.73
C ILE A 33 12.25 -10.65 1.60
N ASN A 34 13.10 -11.67 1.45
CA ASN A 34 12.91 -12.72 0.45
C ASN A 34 11.72 -13.60 0.81
N GLU A 35 11.50 -13.87 2.09
CA GLU A 35 10.33 -14.63 2.56
C GLU A 35 9.03 -13.86 2.32
N ILE A 36 9.05 -12.52 2.58
CA ILE A 36 7.92 -11.65 2.25
C ILE A 36 7.64 -11.69 0.75
N TYR A 37 8.68 -11.57 -0.07
CA TYR A 37 8.55 -11.61 -1.53
C TYR A 37 7.87 -12.89 -2.01
N GLU A 38 8.36 -14.06 -1.58
CA GLU A 38 7.79 -15.37 -1.96
C GLU A 38 6.34 -15.52 -1.47
N PHE A 39 6.06 -15.06 -0.24
CA PHE A 39 4.72 -15.10 0.32
C PHE A 39 3.75 -14.22 -0.49
N LEU A 40 4.14 -12.98 -0.80
CA LEU A 40 3.31 -12.06 -1.59
C LEU A 40 3.14 -12.54 -3.03
N LEU A 41 4.19 -13.08 -3.65
CA LEU A 41 4.12 -13.63 -4.99
C LEU A 41 3.06 -14.72 -5.12
N LYS A 42 2.90 -15.52 -4.07
CA LYS A 42 1.94 -16.62 -4.03
C LYS A 42 0.51 -16.16 -3.71
N ASN A 43 0.34 -15.20 -2.79
CA ASN A 43 -0.94 -14.95 -2.14
C ASN A 43 -1.55 -13.56 -2.41
N TYR A 44 -0.76 -12.58 -2.94
CA TYR A 44 -1.20 -11.20 -3.01
C TYR A 44 -1.93 -10.88 -4.32
N ILE A 45 -3.16 -10.39 -4.21
CA ILE A 45 -4.03 -9.94 -5.32
C ILE A 45 -3.94 -10.85 -6.54
N ARG A 46 -4.57 -11.99 -6.40
CA ARG A 46 -4.71 -12.98 -7.47
C ARG A 46 -6.18 -13.26 -7.69
N ASP A 47 -6.63 -13.15 -8.94
CA ASP A 47 -7.92 -13.63 -9.41
C ASP A 47 -7.74 -14.52 -10.65
N ASP A 48 -8.83 -15.03 -11.21
CA ASP A 48 -8.80 -15.98 -12.33
C ASP A 48 -8.22 -15.40 -13.63
N HIS A 49 -8.12 -14.06 -13.74
CA HIS A 49 -7.71 -13.37 -14.97
C HIS A 49 -6.47 -12.51 -14.78
N PHE A 50 -6.08 -12.23 -13.54
CA PHE A 50 -5.10 -11.20 -13.26
C PHE A 50 -4.33 -11.46 -11.95
N GLU A 51 -3.02 -11.28 -12.02
CA GLU A 51 -2.13 -11.44 -10.88
C GLU A 51 -1.16 -10.26 -10.81
N PHE A 52 -1.01 -9.66 -9.63
CA PHE A 52 0.00 -8.64 -9.40
C PHE A 52 1.33 -9.27 -8.99
N LYS A 53 2.34 -9.09 -9.82
CA LYS A 53 3.72 -9.49 -9.51
C LYS A 53 4.57 -8.26 -9.27
N TYR A 54 4.95 -8.05 -8.02
CA TYR A 54 5.94 -7.03 -7.67
C TYR A 54 7.34 -7.64 -7.71
N SER A 55 8.34 -6.86 -8.14
CA SER A 55 9.72 -7.29 -8.02
C SER A 55 10.20 -7.18 -6.57
N LEU A 56 11.20 -7.96 -6.21
CA LEU A 56 11.86 -7.88 -4.90
C LEU A 56 12.36 -6.46 -4.61
N ASP A 57 12.95 -5.81 -5.60
CA ASP A 57 13.44 -4.43 -5.46
C ASP A 57 12.32 -3.43 -5.21
N PHE A 58 11.15 -3.64 -5.83
CA PHE A 58 9.98 -2.81 -5.56
C PHE A 58 9.51 -2.97 -4.11
N ILE A 59 9.43 -4.20 -3.59
CA ILE A 59 9.01 -4.45 -2.21
C ILE A 59 10.02 -3.83 -1.23
N LYS A 60 11.32 -4.00 -1.44
CA LYS A 60 12.39 -3.35 -0.66
C LYS A 60 12.26 -1.83 -0.64
N TRP A 61 11.90 -1.24 -1.77
CA TRP A 61 11.72 0.21 -1.87
C TRP A 61 10.45 0.71 -1.22
N ALA A 62 9.36 -0.04 -1.34
CA ALA A 62 8.02 0.36 -0.92
C ALA A 62 7.74 0.12 0.57
N THR A 63 8.56 -0.69 1.25
CA THR A 63 8.34 -1.12 2.63
C THR A 63 9.48 -0.69 3.55
N ASP A 64 9.21 -0.75 4.86
CA ASP A 64 10.18 -0.46 5.91
C ASP A 64 10.16 -1.62 6.91
N PRO A 65 11.29 -2.34 7.12
CA PRO A 65 11.36 -3.47 8.06
C PRO A 65 10.91 -3.14 9.48
N ALA A 66 11.09 -1.89 9.92
CA ALA A 66 10.64 -1.45 11.23
C ALA A 66 9.11 -1.53 11.43
N TRP A 67 8.38 -1.77 10.34
CA TRP A 67 6.92 -1.84 10.29
C TRP A 67 6.42 -3.17 9.72
N TYR A 68 7.21 -4.21 9.78
CA TYR A 68 6.77 -5.55 9.40
C TYR A 68 6.03 -6.21 10.55
N VAL A 69 4.91 -6.82 10.24
CA VAL A 69 4.14 -7.66 11.16
C VAL A 69 3.71 -8.91 10.40
N GLY A 70 4.07 -10.04 10.92
CA GLY A 70 3.71 -11.33 10.36
C GLY A 70 3.08 -12.28 11.36
N ILE A 71 2.36 -13.25 10.84
CA ILE A 71 1.88 -14.40 11.58
C ILE A 71 2.46 -15.65 10.94
N ARG A 72 2.93 -16.57 11.77
CA ARG A 72 3.48 -17.86 11.37
C ARG A 72 2.63 -19.01 11.89
N GLU A 73 2.59 -20.07 11.10
CA GLU A 73 2.15 -21.41 11.50
C GLU A 73 3.28 -22.37 11.17
N ASN A 74 3.76 -23.14 12.14
CA ASN A 74 4.89 -24.08 11.94
C ASN A 74 6.11 -23.41 11.25
N LYS A 75 6.52 -22.23 11.72
CA LYS A 75 7.62 -21.41 11.21
C LYS A 75 7.38 -20.78 9.81
N LYS A 76 6.30 -21.11 9.12
CA LYS A 76 5.96 -20.57 7.81
C LYS A 76 5.09 -19.33 7.94
N ILE A 77 5.38 -18.28 7.18
CA ILE A 77 4.52 -17.08 7.08
C ILE A 77 3.17 -17.46 6.47
N ILE A 78 2.10 -17.06 7.15
CA ILE A 78 0.71 -17.25 6.72
C ILE A 78 -0.06 -15.92 6.67
N GLY A 79 0.48 -14.88 7.22
CA GLY A 79 -0.09 -13.54 7.20
C GLY A 79 0.98 -12.47 7.31
N PHE A 80 0.80 -11.37 6.59
CA PHE A 80 1.74 -10.25 6.57
C PHE A 80 1.01 -8.92 6.39
N ILE A 81 1.48 -7.89 7.05
CA ILE A 81 1.11 -6.49 6.84
C ILE A 81 2.34 -5.62 7.02
N SER A 82 2.42 -4.54 6.27
CA SER A 82 3.47 -3.55 6.45
C SER A 82 2.92 -2.14 6.52
N GLY A 83 3.70 -1.26 7.11
CA GLY A 83 3.44 0.17 7.17
C GLY A 83 4.63 0.99 6.67
N THR A 84 4.40 2.26 6.43
CA THR A 84 5.45 3.25 6.17
C THR A 84 5.03 4.56 6.78
N GLU A 85 5.88 5.16 7.59
CA GLU A 85 5.61 6.49 8.14
C GLU A 85 5.64 7.53 7.03
N ILE A 86 4.59 8.33 6.98
CA ILE A 86 4.51 9.47 6.06
C ILE A 86 3.94 10.69 6.79
N PHE A 87 4.23 11.86 6.28
CA PHE A 87 3.59 13.08 6.73
C PHE A 87 2.50 13.48 5.74
N MET A 88 1.30 13.68 6.26
CA MET A 88 0.15 14.15 5.48
C MET A 88 -0.35 15.49 5.99
N ARG A 89 -0.72 16.35 5.07
CA ARG A 89 -1.50 17.54 5.38
C ARG A 89 -2.98 17.16 5.34
N VAL A 90 -3.66 17.40 6.45
CA VAL A 90 -5.11 17.24 6.61
C VAL A 90 -5.68 18.63 6.92
N LYS A 91 -6.36 19.23 5.96
CA LYS A 91 -6.75 20.64 5.99
C LYS A 91 -5.51 21.54 6.17
N ASN A 92 -5.37 22.16 7.34
CA ASN A 92 -4.26 23.07 7.69
C ASN A 92 -3.17 22.41 8.53
N ASP A 93 -3.43 21.22 9.07
CA ASP A 93 -2.51 20.53 9.96
C ASP A 93 -1.65 19.51 9.22
N VAL A 94 -0.41 19.38 9.66
CA VAL A 94 0.48 18.30 9.21
C VAL A 94 0.54 17.23 10.28
N LYS A 95 0.12 16.02 9.91
CA LYS A 95 0.09 14.88 10.81
C LYS A 95 1.07 13.81 10.34
N LYS A 96 1.70 13.15 11.29
CA LYS A 96 2.43 11.91 11.06
C LYS A 96 1.41 10.78 11.02
N VAL A 97 1.36 10.04 9.94
CA VAL A 97 0.42 8.94 9.74
C VAL A 97 1.16 7.70 9.24
N ILE A 98 0.58 6.53 9.43
CA ILE A 98 1.09 5.31 8.84
C ILE A 98 0.33 4.99 7.54
N GLN A 99 1.07 4.80 6.47
CA GLN A 99 0.53 4.25 5.22
C GLN A 99 0.64 2.73 5.29
N ILE A 100 -0.50 2.05 5.28
CA ILE A 100 -0.57 0.59 5.33
C ILE A 100 -0.46 0.03 3.91
N ASN A 101 0.40 -0.95 3.75
CA ASN A 101 0.65 -1.65 2.50
C ASN A 101 0.71 -3.16 2.71
N PHE A 102 0.47 -3.93 1.65
CA PHE A 102 0.68 -5.37 1.57
C PHE A 102 -0.01 -6.19 2.67
N LEU A 103 -1.24 -5.82 3.09
CA LEU A 103 -2.03 -6.72 3.91
C LEU A 103 -2.36 -7.97 3.09
N CYS A 104 -1.81 -9.10 3.50
CA CYS A 104 -1.98 -10.39 2.82
C CYS A 104 -2.13 -11.52 3.83
N VAL A 105 -3.02 -12.45 3.55
CA VAL A 105 -3.24 -13.68 4.30
C VAL A 105 -3.25 -14.84 3.31
N ASP A 106 -2.62 -15.96 3.69
CA ASP A 106 -2.58 -17.19 2.88
C ASP A 106 -4.00 -17.58 2.47
N GLU A 107 -4.17 -17.93 1.20
CA GLU A 107 -5.49 -18.17 0.60
C GLU A 107 -6.29 -19.26 1.33
N ASN A 108 -5.61 -20.27 1.90
CA ASN A 108 -6.25 -21.39 2.56
C ASN A 108 -6.87 -21.04 3.93
N ILE A 109 -6.50 -19.88 4.49
CA ILE A 109 -6.93 -19.48 5.85
C ILE A 109 -7.65 -18.12 5.88
N ARG A 110 -7.98 -17.53 4.74
CA ARG A 110 -8.64 -16.21 4.68
C ARG A 110 -9.94 -16.14 5.49
N SER A 111 -10.68 -17.24 5.60
CA SER A 111 -11.91 -17.33 6.41
C SER A 111 -11.67 -17.29 7.93
N LYS A 112 -10.44 -17.51 8.39
CA LYS A 112 -10.10 -17.60 9.83
C LYS A 112 -9.86 -16.25 10.51
N ARG A 113 -10.14 -15.13 9.86
CA ARG A 113 -10.07 -13.75 10.42
C ARG A 113 -8.68 -13.29 10.87
N PHE A 114 -7.61 -13.74 10.26
CA PHE A 114 -6.25 -13.27 10.58
C PHE A 114 -5.98 -11.83 10.14
N ALA A 115 -6.64 -11.32 9.10
CA ALA A 115 -6.46 -9.94 8.65
C ALA A 115 -6.83 -8.90 9.73
N PRO A 116 -7.95 -9.02 10.47
CA PRO A 116 -8.22 -8.17 11.64
C PRO A 116 -7.13 -8.18 12.71
N LEU A 117 -6.51 -9.33 12.98
CA LEU A 117 -5.42 -9.45 13.96
C LEU A 117 -4.18 -8.68 13.50
N LEU A 118 -3.78 -8.84 12.24
CA LEU A 118 -2.68 -8.09 11.63
C LEU A 118 -2.92 -6.57 11.69
N ILE A 119 -4.14 -6.13 11.37
CA ILE A 119 -4.52 -4.70 11.42
C ILE A 119 -4.47 -4.19 12.87
N SER A 120 -4.94 -4.96 13.82
CA SER A 120 -4.91 -4.58 15.23
C SER A 120 -3.49 -4.48 15.76
N GLU A 121 -2.61 -5.39 15.36
CA GLU A 121 -1.21 -5.39 15.80
C GLU A 121 -0.42 -4.22 15.21
N ILE A 122 -0.53 -3.94 13.89
CA ILE A 122 0.17 -2.79 13.32
C ILE A 122 -0.37 -1.46 13.88
N ARG A 123 -1.67 -1.40 14.23
CA ARG A 123 -2.25 -0.26 14.95
C ARG A 123 -1.63 -0.11 16.33
N ARG A 124 -1.51 -1.19 17.10
CA ARG A 124 -0.86 -1.19 18.41
C ARG A 124 0.57 -0.62 18.32
N ILE A 125 1.37 -1.13 17.37
CA ILE A 125 2.73 -0.64 17.12
C ILE A 125 2.72 0.85 16.74
N ALA A 126 1.79 1.29 15.91
CA ALA A 126 1.67 2.70 15.54
C ALA A 126 1.34 3.58 16.77
N ASN A 127 0.39 3.16 17.59
CA ASN A 127 -0.02 3.89 18.80
C ASN A 127 1.11 4.01 19.82
N THR A 128 1.91 2.94 20.04
CA THR A 128 3.08 2.99 20.92
C THR A 128 4.16 3.95 20.43
N ARG A 129 4.17 4.27 19.11
CA ARG A 129 5.05 5.28 18.49
C ARG A 129 4.39 6.65 18.35
N GLY A 130 3.21 6.86 18.99
CA GLY A 130 2.48 8.13 18.96
C GLY A 130 1.80 8.44 17.62
N ILE A 131 1.52 7.41 16.80
CA ILE A 131 0.82 7.55 15.51
C ILE A 131 -0.57 6.94 15.66
N TYR A 132 -1.61 7.76 15.52
CA TYR A 132 -3.00 7.37 15.73
C TYR A 132 -3.83 7.37 14.45
N GLU A 133 -3.29 7.84 13.33
CA GLU A 133 -3.96 7.87 12.05
C GLU A 133 -3.24 6.96 11.05
N ALA A 134 -4.04 6.23 10.27
CA ALA A 134 -3.55 5.40 9.18
C ALA A 134 -4.24 5.77 7.86
N VAL A 135 -3.55 5.57 6.75
CA VAL A 135 -4.11 5.66 5.41
C VAL A 135 -3.84 4.38 4.65
N PHE A 136 -4.81 3.93 3.89
CA PHE A 136 -4.69 2.75 3.04
C PHE A 136 -5.64 2.84 1.86
N THR A 137 -5.42 2.01 0.86
CA THR A 137 -6.31 1.82 -0.28
C THR A 137 -6.86 0.40 -0.27
N ALA A 138 -8.10 0.24 -0.69
CA ALA A 138 -8.74 -1.07 -0.84
C ALA A 138 -9.39 -1.19 -2.21
N VAL A 139 -9.43 -2.41 -2.73
CA VAL A 139 -10.10 -2.72 -4.01
C VAL A 139 -11.63 -2.70 -3.84
N HIS A 140 -12.10 -3.12 -2.68
CA HIS A 140 -13.53 -3.16 -2.36
C HIS A 140 -13.97 -1.93 -1.58
N ASP A 141 -15.24 -1.58 -1.69
CA ASP A 141 -15.84 -0.51 -0.89
C ASP A 141 -15.79 -0.87 0.59
N ILE A 142 -15.22 0.06 1.37
CA ILE A 142 -15.13 -0.04 2.83
C ILE A 142 -16.02 1.05 3.43
N PRO A 143 -16.82 0.74 4.45
CA PRO A 143 -17.58 1.75 5.18
C PRO A 143 -16.68 2.86 5.68
N GLY A 144 -17.13 4.12 5.53
CA GLY A 144 -16.34 5.28 5.94
C GLY A 144 -15.19 5.68 5.03
N SER A 145 -15.12 5.14 3.80
CA SER A 145 -14.10 5.56 2.83
C SER A 145 -14.19 7.06 2.54
N ILE A 146 -13.05 7.77 2.59
CA ILE A 146 -12.99 9.23 2.41
C ILE A 146 -12.99 9.65 0.93
N ALA A 147 -12.60 8.77 0.03
CA ALA A 147 -12.58 9.02 -1.41
C ALA A 147 -12.59 7.70 -2.19
N LYS A 148 -13.11 7.76 -3.41
CA LYS A 148 -13.01 6.69 -4.41
C LYS A 148 -12.17 7.17 -5.57
N ALA A 149 -11.21 6.36 -6.01
CA ALA A 149 -10.42 6.61 -7.19
C ALA A 149 -10.89 5.72 -8.35
N LYS A 150 -10.80 6.23 -9.56
CA LYS A 150 -11.02 5.46 -10.79
C LYS A 150 -9.71 5.38 -11.56
N TYR A 151 -9.40 4.19 -12.05
CA TYR A 151 -8.29 4.01 -12.98
C TYR A 151 -8.75 4.38 -14.40
N TRP A 152 -7.94 5.18 -15.07
CA TRP A 152 -8.09 5.48 -16.48
C TRP A 152 -6.88 4.94 -17.22
N HIS A 153 -7.15 4.08 -18.18
CA HIS A 153 -6.09 3.45 -18.96
C HIS A 153 -6.00 4.07 -20.35
N ARG A 154 -4.80 4.39 -20.77
CA ARG A 154 -4.48 4.69 -22.16
C ARG A 154 -3.56 3.60 -22.68
N LEU A 155 -4.05 2.79 -23.56
CA LEU A 155 -3.30 1.69 -24.15
C LEU A 155 -2.21 2.24 -25.07
N ILE A 156 -0.98 1.78 -24.89
CA ILE A 156 0.17 2.20 -25.68
C ILE A 156 0.33 1.27 -26.89
N ASP A 157 0.20 -0.03 -26.67
CA ASP A 157 0.25 -1.06 -27.72
C ASP A 157 -1.04 -1.87 -27.68
N VAL A 158 -2.03 -1.35 -28.42
CA VAL A 158 -3.39 -1.92 -28.42
C VAL A 158 -3.39 -3.31 -29.01
N LYS A 159 -2.61 -3.54 -30.08
CA LYS A 159 -2.56 -4.85 -30.74
C LYS A 159 -2.05 -5.91 -29.79
N ARG A 160 -0.90 -5.68 -29.15
CA ARG A 160 -0.30 -6.62 -28.19
C ARG A 160 -1.20 -6.90 -27.00
N LEU A 161 -1.93 -5.89 -26.51
CA LEU A 161 -2.86 -6.06 -25.39
C LEU A 161 -4.12 -6.84 -25.79
N ASN A 162 -4.60 -6.66 -27.02
CA ASN A 162 -5.70 -7.45 -27.56
C ASN A 162 -5.27 -8.90 -27.81
N ASP A 163 -4.08 -9.12 -28.37
CA ASP A 163 -3.52 -10.47 -28.57
C ASP A 163 -3.35 -11.22 -27.23
N ALA A 164 -3.07 -10.50 -26.15
CA ALA A 164 -2.99 -11.03 -24.78
C ALA A 164 -4.36 -11.13 -24.07
N LEU A 165 -5.47 -10.87 -24.75
CA LEU A 165 -6.84 -10.85 -24.20
C LEU A 165 -7.06 -9.87 -23.04
N PHE A 166 -6.16 -8.90 -22.88
CA PHE A 166 -6.25 -7.87 -21.85
C PHE A 166 -7.23 -6.75 -22.22
N SER A 167 -7.45 -6.51 -23.50
CA SER A 167 -8.28 -5.42 -24.02
C SER A 167 -9.01 -5.87 -25.29
N ASN A 168 -10.18 -5.27 -25.51
CA ASN A 168 -10.93 -5.35 -26.78
C ASN A 168 -11.02 -3.99 -27.47
N ALA A 169 -10.08 -3.09 -27.20
CA ALA A 169 -10.10 -1.74 -27.74
C ALA A 169 -9.84 -1.75 -29.27
N ASP A 170 -10.50 -0.82 -29.96
CA ASP A 170 -10.27 -0.62 -31.40
C ASP A 170 -8.88 0.03 -31.60
N PRO A 171 -7.95 -0.66 -32.31
CA PRO A 171 -6.61 -0.13 -32.56
C PRO A 171 -6.60 1.22 -33.26
N ASN A 172 -7.62 1.52 -34.06
CA ASN A 172 -7.70 2.74 -34.85
C ASN A 172 -8.15 3.96 -34.05
N LYS A 173 -8.81 3.76 -32.90
CA LYS A 173 -9.29 4.85 -32.03
C LYS A 173 -8.27 5.31 -31.01
N ASN A 174 -7.20 4.55 -30.78
CA ASN A 174 -6.16 4.88 -29.83
C ASN A 174 -4.99 5.52 -30.56
N SER A 175 -4.99 6.86 -30.64
CA SER A 175 -3.88 7.60 -31.22
C SER A 175 -2.59 7.37 -30.44
N VAL A 176 -1.54 7.06 -31.17
CA VAL A 176 -0.17 6.98 -30.67
C VAL A 176 0.19 8.26 -29.91
N VAL A 177 0.75 8.10 -28.73
CA VAL A 177 1.35 9.24 -28.02
C VAL A 177 2.49 9.77 -28.88
N GLY A 178 2.36 11.01 -29.33
CA GLY A 178 3.42 11.65 -30.13
C GLY A 178 4.75 11.61 -29.38
N ARG A 179 5.85 11.70 -30.10
CA ARG A 179 7.19 11.82 -29.52
C ARG A 179 7.20 13.01 -28.56
N SER A 180 7.49 12.75 -27.29
CA SER A 180 7.61 13.79 -26.27
C SER A 180 9.10 14.04 -25.99
N ASN A 181 9.46 15.31 -25.76
CA ASN A 181 10.81 15.70 -25.34
C ASN A 181 11.05 15.40 -23.85
N PHE A 182 10.50 14.29 -23.33
CA PHE A 182 10.70 13.88 -21.95
C PHE A 182 12.09 13.27 -21.76
N ARG A 183 12.68 13.55 -20.62
CA ARG A 183 13.91 12.95 -20.15
C ARG A 183 13.73 12.43 -18.72
N LYS A 184 14.62 11.57 -18.30
CA LYS A 184 14.68 11.13 -16.89
C LYS A 184 14.93 12.33 -15.97
N MET A 185 14.26 12.33 -14.82
CA MET A 185 14.44 13.32 -13.76
C MET A 185 15.84 13.21 -13.17
N LEU A 186 16.51 14.34 -12.97
CA LEU A 186 17.82 14.45 -12.35
C LEU A 186 17.70 15.08 -10.95
N ARG A 187 18.71 14.93 -10.10
CA ARG A 187 18.74 15.53 -8.75
C ARG A 187 18.52 17.04 -8.76
N LYS A 188 19.04 17.75 -9.77
CA LYS A 188 18.86 19.19 -9.94
C LYS A 188 17.40 19.62 -10.18
N ASP A 189 16.55 18.70 -10.63
CA ASP A 189 15.14 18.97 -10.91
C ASP A 189 14.26 18.87 -9.65
N VAL A 190 14.78 18.27 -8.56
CA VAL A 190 14.02 18.03 -7.32
C VAL A 190 13.36 19.30 -6.76
N PRO A 191 14.03 20.46 -6.63
CA PRO A 191 13.41 21.68 -6.11
C PRO A 191 12.23 22.15 -6.98
N PHE A 192 12.33 22.03 -8.30
CA PHE A 192 11.28 22.39 -9.25
C PHE A 192 10.07 21.45 -9.13
N VAL A 193 10.32 20.12 -9.04
CA VAL A 193 9.26 19.13 -8.85
C VAL A 193 8.55 19.30 -7.50
N VAL A 194 9.29 19.58 -6.43
CA VAL A 194 8.71 19.93 -5.12
C VAL A 194 7.76 21.11 -5.23
N ASN A 195 8.14 22.17 -5.95
CA ASN A 195 7.30 23.35 -6.10
C ASN A 195 6.02 23.07 -6.89
N ILE A 196 6.13 22.36 -8.01
CA ILE A 196 4.96 21.94 -8.82
C ILE A 196 3.99 21.10 -7.97
N LEU A 197 4.51 20.08 -7.26
CA LEU A 197 3.69 19.20 -6.46
C LEU A 197 3.04 19.92 -5.28
N LYS A 198 3.75 20.83 -4.61
CA LYS A 198 3.16 21.69 -3.56
C LYS A 198 1.99 22.50 -4.10
N LYS A 199 2.19 23.17 -5.26
CA LYS A 199 1.14 23.95 -5.91
C LYS A 199 -0.05 23.08 -6.32
N TYR A 200 0.20 21.89 -6.84
CA TYR A 200 -0.88 20.96 -7.19
C TYR A 200 -1.61 20.43 -5.95
N CYS A 201 -0.88 19.96 -4.95
CA CYS A 201 -1.44 19.40 -3.74
C CYS A 201 -2.17 20.42 -2.85
N SER A 202 -1.90 21.73 -3.02
CA SER A 202 -2.62 22.76 -2.27
C SER A 202 -4.12 22.83 -2.58
N LYS A 203 -4.54 22.28 -3.71
CA LYS A 203 -5.95 22.20 -4.12
C LYS A 203 -6.76 21.18 -3.29
N PHE A 204 -6.12 20.27 -2.60
CA PHE A 204 -6.77 19.18 -1.90
C PHE A 204 -6.73 19.41 -0.38
N LYS A 205 -7.79 19.02 0.31
CA LYS A 205 -7.86 19.08 1.79
C LYS A 205 -6.96 18.05 2.47
N ILE A 206 -6.70 16.93 1.80
CA ILE A 206 -5.82 15.84 2.25
C ILE A 206 -4.80 15.59 1.16
N ALA A 207 -3.52 15.65 1.50
CA ALA A 207 -2.43 15.43 0.56
C ALA A 207 -1.14 15.07 1.31
N PRO A 208 -0.19 14.35 0.70
CA PRO A 208 1.11 14.14 1.30
C PRO A 208 1.84 15.47 1.51
N LYS A 209 2.64 15.57 2.58
CA LYS A 209 3.57 16.69 2.77
C LYS A 209 4.72 16.57 1.79
N ILE A 210 4.71 17.39 0.77
CA ILE A 210 5.75 17.35 -0.27
C ILE A 210 7.03 18.02 0.24
N THR A 211 8.08 17.23 0.39
CA THR A 211 9.45 17.66 0.76
C THR A 211 10.44 17.21 -0.31
N LYS A 212 11.72 17.65 -0.18
CA LYS A 212 12.79 17.16 -1.06
C LYS A 212 13.00 15.66 -0.89
N GLU A 213 12.98 15.19 0.35
CA GLU A 213 13.15 13.78 0.74
C GLU A 213 12.02 12.93 0.16
N TYR A 214 10.76 13.41 0.25
CA TYR A 214 9.61 12.77 -0.36
C TYR A 214 9.82 12.57 -1.88
N VAL A 215 10.20 13.64 -2.59
CA VAL A 215 10.43 13.58 -4.04
C VAL A 215 11.61 12.67 -4.38
N GLN A 216 12.69 12.71 -3.60
CA GLN A 216 13.84 11.84 -3.80
C GLN A 216 13.51 10.36 -3.58
N LYS A 217 12.75 10.05 -2.53
CA LYS A 217 12.37 8.67 -2.21
C LYS A 217 11.39 8.09 -3.23
N TRP A 218 10.35 8.86 -3.60
CA TRP A 218 9.20 8.31 -4.31
C TRP A 218 9.20 8.57 -5.82
N LEU A 219 9.91 9.58 -6.30
CA LEU A 219 9.83 10.04 -7.68
C LEU A 219 11.17 10.04 -8.43
N MET A 220 12.30 9.92 -7.73
CA MET A 220 13.59 9.81 -8.41
C MET A 220 13.76 8.40 -8.98
N PRO A 221 14.17 8.26 -10.24
CA PRO A 221 14.58 6.97 -10.77
C PRO A 221 15.80 6.44 -10.00
N LYS A 222 15.77 5.18 -9.68
CA LYS A 222 16.91 4.43 -9.13
C LYS A 222 17.79 3.91 -10.23
#